data_ffae162d1b1499553e86b029a6039bb4
#
_entry.id   ffae162d1b1499553e86b029a6039bb4
#
_cell.length_a   1.000
_cell.length_b   1.000
_cell.length_c   1.000
_cell.angle_alpha   90.00
_cell.angle_beta   90.00
_cell.angle_gamma   90.00
#
_symmetry.space_group_name_H-M   'P 1'
#
loop_
_entity.id
_entity.type
_entity.pdbx_description
1 polymer ?
#
loop_
_entity_poly.entity_id
_entity_poly.type
_entity_poly.pdbx_seq_one_letter_code
_entity_poly.pdbx_strand_id
1 'polypeptide(L)'
;SLKGQGAPNVGQQVRDLWYAQRDADDGCTLAAGEMVAQKKMTEDEVWRRARQSAEANRQKAVRDAVAIVAPEAVGQVAELFASPAKYLAGQSKSRGKERKELALLAIIRMASSAPEAAAGQIEGGWGAQLSSDELNWAWAVVGKQTAFKLQPEANSYFSKVRRDADLNDDLLGWKVRAALRAGDWKAVRKSIEAMGPERNESTWAYWRAKSMLAGRPSAEDRAEARQLFEDTAGTGSFYEQLALEEIGQRVTVPPAPAPLSAQEKATARSNPGLTRALYAINAGLRSEGVREWNYATNLHQAGGLGDRELLAAADLACQQQVWD
;
A
#
# COMPACT_ATOMS: atom_id res chain seq x y z
N SER A 1 -7.98 -23.40 10.63
CA SER A 1 -6.80 -22.64 11.03
C SER A 1 -5.56 -23.16 10.28
N LEU A 2 -4.79 -22.28 9.67
CA LEU A 2 -3.57 -22.59 8.90
C LEU A 2 -2.47 -23.30 9.72
N LYS A 3 -2.56 -23.28 11.05
CA LYS A 3 -1.62 -23.94 11.96
C LYS A 3 -1.60 -25.47 11.87
N GLY A 4 -2.65 -26.10 11.39
CA GLY A 4 -2.75 -27.57 11.35
C GLY A 4 -2.27 -28.22 10.06
N GLN A 5 -1.92 -27.46 9.03
CA GLN A 5 -1.72 -28.01 7.69
C GLN A 5 -0.26 -28.14 7.23
N GLY A 6 0.73 -27.86 8.10
CA GLY A 6 2.15 -28.09 7.75
C GLY A 6 2.66 -27.37 6.49
N ALA A 7 1.97 -26.31 6.02
CA ALA A 7 2.34 -25.59 4.82
C ALA A 7 3.70 -24.88 5.04
N PRO A 8 4.68 -25.06 4.17
CA PRO A 8 5.91 -24.29 4.21
C PRO A 8 5.55 -22.81 4.09
N ASN A 9 6.02 -21.99 5.05
CA ASN A 9 5.87 -20.54 5.06
C ASN A 9 4.58 -19.94 5.66
N VAL A 10 3.91 -20.63 6.59
CA VAL A 10 2.75 -20.08 7.33
C VAL A 10 3.07 -18.71 7.97
N GLY A 11 4.31 -18.55 8.47
CA GLY A 11 4.75 -17.28 9.06
C GLY A 11 4.71 -16.10 8.10
N GLN A 12 5.16 -16.31 6.86
CA GLN A 12 5.11 -15.26 5.83
C GLN A 12 3.66 -14.96 5.42
N GLN A 13 2.84 -15.97 5.24
CA GLN A 13 1.43 -15.80 4.91
C GLN A 13 0.67 -15.00 5.99
N VAL A 14 0.94 -15.26 7.27
CA VAL A 14 0.35 -14.48 8.37
C VAL A 14 0.79 -13.02 8.30
N ARG A 15 2.08 -12.74 8.03
CA ARG A 15 2.59 -11.36 7.86
C ARG A 15 1.87 -10.66 6.71
N ASP A 16 1.89 -11.29 5.54
CA ASP A 16 1.33 -10.70 4.31
C ASP A 16 -0.16 -10.38 4.48
N LEU A 17 -0.93 -11.33 5.01
CA LEU A 17 -2.35 -11.15 5.29
C LEU A 17 -2.59 -10.07 6.34
N TRP A 18 -1.80 -10.04 7.42
CA TRP A 18 -1.99 -9.06 8.49
C TRP A 18 -1.64 -7.64 8.03
N TYR A 19 -0.56 -7.46 7.24
CA TYR A 19 -0.22 -6.17 6.67
C TYR A 19 -1.19 -5.72 5.58
N ALA A 20 -1.74 -6.63 4.79
CA ALA A 20 -2.70 -6.33 3.73
C ALA A 20 -4.10 -5.96 4.25
N GLN A 21 -4.42 -6.26 5.52
CA GLN A 21 -5.73 -5.97 6.08
C GLN A 21 -6.03 -4.48 6.10
N ARG A 22 -7.17 -4.12 5.55
CA ARG A 22 -7.71 -2.76 5.66
C ARG A 22 -8.26 -2.50 7.05
N ASP A 23 -9.11 -3.38 7.54
CA ASP A 23 -9.77 -3.26 8.84
C ASP A 23 -9.21 -4.28 9.85
N ALA A 24 -9.42 -4.04 11.14
CA ALA A 24 -8.97 -4.95 12.18
C ALA A 24 -9.78 -6.25 12.16
N ASP A 25 -9.07 -7.38 12.25
CA ASP A 25 -9.61 -8.72 12.34
C ASP A 25 -9.02 -9.45 13.55
N ASP A 26 -9.90 -10.01 14.40
CA ASP A 26 -9.48 -10.60 15.65
C ASP A 26 -8.68 -11.89 15.46
N GLY A 27 -9.00 -12.68 14.41
CA GLY A 27 -8.26 -13.91 14.08
C GLY A 27 -6.83 -13.63 13.62
N CYS A 28 -6.64 -12.63 12.79
CA CYS A 28 -5.30 -12.21 12.35
C CYS A 28 -4.51 -11.56 13.48
N THR A 29 -5.16 -10.80 14.35
CA THR A 29 -4.54 -10.22 15.54
C THR A 29 -4.05 -11.32 16.50
N LEU A 30 -4.88 -12.35 16.75
CA LEU A 30 -4.48 -13.50 17.53
C LEU A 30 -3.29 -14.24 16.93
N ALA A 31 -3.33 -14.49 15.61
CA ALA A 31 -2.23 -15.15 14.90
C ALA A 31 -0.91 -14.37 14.99
N ALA A 32 -0.96 -13.04 14.84
CA ALA A 32 0.20 -12.17 14.99
C ALA A 32 0.75 -12.21 16.42
N GLY A 33 -0.11 -12.12 17.44
CA GLY A 33 0.29 -12.22 18.84
C GLY A 33 0.99 -13.56 19.17
N GLU A 34 0.46 -14.67 18.66
CA GLU A 34 1.11 -15.97 18.81
C GLU A 34 2.46 -16.05 18.10
N MET A 35 2.61 -15.41 16.95
CA MET A 35 3.90 -15.36 16.24
C MET A 35 4.93 -14.54 17.03
N VAL A 36 4.53 -13.44 17.66
CA VAL A 36 5.40 -12.65 18.55
C VAL A 36 5.82 -13.50 19.74
N ALA A 37 4.89 -14.16 20.43
CA ALA A 37 5.18 -15.05 21.56
C ALA A 37 6.15 -16.20 21.18
N GLN A 38 6.07 -16.70 19.93
CA GLN A 38 6.96 -17.73 19.39
C GLN A 38 8.26 -17.16 18.80
N LYS A 39 8.53 -15.85 18.90
CA LYS A 39 9.68 -15.15 18.29
C LYS A 39 9.79 -15.34 16.76
N LYS A 40 8.67 -15.57 16.09
CA LYS A 40 8.57 -15.68 14.62
C LYS A 40 8.19 -14.34 13.98
N MET A 41 7.74 -13.38 14.76
CA MET A 41 7.48 -11.99 14.39
C MET A 41 8.11 -11.09 15.46
N THR A 42 8.73 -10.01 15.05
CA THR A 42 9.37 -9.06 15.95
C THR A 42 8.37 -7.99 16.44
N GLU A 43 8.65 -7.37 17.57
CA GLU A 43 7.88 -6.21 18.05
C GLU A 43 7.91 -5.05 17.04
N ASP A 44 9.05 -4.85 16.35
CA ASP A 44 9.17 -3.81 15.32
C ASP A 44 8.21 -4.01 14.15
N GLU A 45 7.97 -5.26 13.75
CA GLU A 45 6.95 -5.59 12.75
C GLU A 45 5.54 -5.21 13.25
N VAL A 46 5.26 -5.44 14.52
CA VAL A 46 3.96 -5.04 15.12
C VAL A 46 3.82 -3.52 15.18
N TRP A 47 4.85 -2.80 15.62
CA TRP A 47 4.85 -1.34 15.62
C TRP A 47 4.71 -0.76 14.21
N ARG A 48 5.35 -1.36 13.21
CA ARG A 48 5.16 -0.97 11.80
C ARG A 48 3.70 -1.10 11.38
N ARG A 49 3.00 -2.17 11.77
CA ARG A 49 1.56 -2.32 11.52
C ARG A 49 0.74 -1.24 12.24
N ALA A 50 1.09 -0.90 13.48
CA ALA A 50 0.44 0.17 14.21
C ALA A 50 0.60 1.53 13.50
N ARG A 51 1.80 1.84 13.01
CA ARG A 51 2.09 3.07 12.24
C ARG A 51 1.22 3.15 10.97
N GLN A 52 1.16 2.08 10.16
CA GLN A 52 0.31 2.01 8.97
C GLN A 52 -1.19 2.19 9.30
N SER A 53 -1.64 1.56 10.38
CA SER A 53 -3.01 1.67 10.84
C SER A 53 -3.36 3.07 11.33
N ALA A 54 -2.41 3.75 11.99
CA ALA A 54 -2.56 5.14 12.43
C ALA A 54 -2.66 6.10 11.22
N GLU A 55 -1.85 5.91 10.18
CA GLU A 55 -1.94 6.64 8.92
C GLU A 55 -3.32 6.50 8.27
N ALA A 56 -3.83 5.28 8.24
CA ALA A 56 -5.15 4.95 7.69
C ALA A 56 -6.33 5.33 8.60
N ASN A 57 -6.08 5.98 9.75
CA ASN A 57 -7.11 6.32 10.76
C ASN A 57 -7.86 5.11 11.31
N ARG A 58 -7.20 3.97 11.51
CA ARG A 58 -7.80 2.71 11.98
C ARG A 58 -7.50 2.49 13.46
N GLN A 59 -8.22 3.20 14.33
CA GLN A 59 -7.98 3.18 15.78
C GLN A 59 -8.05 1.78 16.39
N LYS A 60 -9.03 0.93 15.99
CA LYS A 60 -9.13 -0.45 16.48
C LYS A 60 -7.88 -1.25 16.12
N ALA A 61 -7.40 -1.17 14.88
CA ALA A 61 -6.21 -1.90 14.44
C ALA A 61 -4.94 -1.43 15.18
N VAL A 62 -4.84 -0.13 15.50
CA VAL A 62 -3.76 0.39 16.35
C VAL A 62 -3.86 -0.19 17.76
N ARG A 63 -5.04 -0.19 18.38
CA ARG A 63 -5.25 -0.79 19.71
C ARG A 63 -4.86 -2.25 19.74
N ASP A 64 -5.27 -3.01 18.72
CA ASP A 64 -5.00 -4.44 18.64
C ASP A 64 -3.50 -4.70 18.49
N ALA A 65 -2.79 -3.92 17.68
CA ALA A 65 -1.34 -4.00 17.56
C ALA A 65 -0.62 -3.61 18.87
N VAL A 66 -1.03 -2.50 19.49
CA VAL A 66 -0.46 -2.06 20.79
C VAL A 66 -0.70 -3.10 21.88
N ALA A 67 -1.86 -3.78 21.90
CA ALA A 67 -2.16 -4.83 22.87
C ALA A 67 -1.21 -6.03 22.79
N ILE A 68 -0.59 -6.28 21.63
CA ILE A 68 0.39 -7.37 21.46
C ILE A 68 1.74 -7.02 22.10
N VAL A 69 2.19 -5.77 21.98
CA VAL A 69 3.57 -5.35 22.33
C VAL A 69 3.66 -4.46 23.55
N ALA A 70 2.56 -3.82 23.95
CA ALA A 70 2.47 -2.88 25.07
C ALA A 70 1.06 -2.87 25.66
N PRO A 71 0.57 -3.99 26.25
CA PRO A 71 -0.81 -4.13 26.71
C PRO A 71 -1.23 -3.07 27.73
N GLU A 72 -0.32 -2.60 28.57
CA GLU A 72 -0.55 -1.53 29.55
C GLU A 72 -0.76 -0.15 28.93
N ALA A 73 -0.35 0.04 27.69
CA ALA A 73 -0.48 1.31 26.97
C ALA A 73 -1.75 1.42 26.11
N VAL A 74 -2.52 0.35 25.98
CA VAL A 74 -3.73 0.29 25.13
C VAL A 74 -4.71 1.43 25.44
N GLY A 75 -4.86 1.80 26.71
CA GLY A 75 -5.73 2.90 27.15
C GLY A 75 -5.34 4.26 26.57
N GLN A 76 -4.06 4.47 26.24
CA GLN A 76 -3.55 5.73 25.70
C GLN A 76 -3.92 5.94 24.24
N VAL A 77 -4.25 4.88 23.48
CA VAL A 77 -4.57 4.94 22.05
C VAL A 77 -5.78 5.85 21.78
N ALA A 78 -6.77 5.82 22.64
CA ALA A 78 -7.95 6.69 22.50
C ALA A 78 -7.58 8.18 22.60
N GLU A 79 -6.75 8.56 23.56
CA GLU A 79 -6.32 9.94 23.76
C GLU A 79 -5.44 10.44 22.60
N LEU A 80 -4.46 9.65 22.19
CA LEU A 80 -3.56 10.04 21.07
C LEU A 80 -4.32 10.19 19.74
N PHE A 81 -5.44 9.49 19.54
CA PHE A 81 -6.30 9.67 18.37
C PHE A 81 -7.19 10.91 18.48
N ALA A 82 -7.77 11.14 19.65
CA ALA A 82 -8.69 12.24 19.88
C ALA A 82 -7.99 13.62 19.96
N SER A 83 -6.81 13.67 20.56
CA SER A 83 -6.09 14.93 20.83
C SER A 83 -4.57 14.72 20.78
N PRO A 84 -3.98 14.45 19.58
CA PRO A 84 -2.57 14.09 19.47
C PRO A 84 -1.63 15.18 20.01
N ALA A 85 -1.93 16.45 19.80
CA ALA A 85 -1.13 17.56 20.33
C ALA A 85 -1.11 17.59 21.86
N LYS A 86 -2.27 17.39 22.50
CA LYS A 86 -2.39 17.34 23.96
C LYS A 86 -1.66 16.12 24.52
N TYR A 87 -1.80 14.96 23.85
CA TYR A 87 -1.08 13.76 24.20
C TYR A 87 0.44 14.00 24.20
N LEU A 88 1.00 14.55 23.11
CA LEU A 88 2.43 14.85 23.01
C LEU A 88 2.92 15.84 24.08
N ALA A 89 2.12 16.88 24.39
CA ALA A 89 2.44 17.86 25.43
C ALA A 89 2.43 17.25 26.85
N GLY A 90 1.57 16.27 27.10
CA GLY A 90 1.48 15.56 28.37
C GLY A 90 2.58 14.52 28.59
N GLN A 91 3.30 14.13 27.54
CA GLN A 91 4.37 13.15 27.65
C GLN A 91 5.66 13.80 28.16
N SER A 92 6.07 13.48 29.38
CA SER A 92 7.38 13.87 29.85
C SER A 92 8.48 13.10 29.09
N LYS A 93 9.70 13.65 29.05
CA LYS A 93 10.90 13.11 28.37
C LYS A 93 11.22 11.66 28.79
N SER A 94 10.49 10.71 28.26
CA SER A 94 10.63 9.29 28.56
C SER A 94 11.52 8.59 27.53
N ARG A 95 12.38 7.69 27.98
CA ARG A 95 13.39 7.01 27.17
C ARG A 95 12.97 5.60 26.68
N GLY A 96 11.79 5.10 27.01
CA GLY A 96 11.33 3.75 26.63
C GLY A 96 10.92 3.68 25.16
N LYS A 97 11.16 2.54 24.49
CA LYS A 97 10.76 2.28 23.08
C LYS A 97 9.25 2.48 22.88
N GLU A 98 8.44 1.88 23.73
CA GLU A 98 6.99 1.98 23.71
C GLU A 98 6.48 3.43 23.65
N ARG A 99 7.03 4.31 24.53
CA ARG A 99 6.61 5.72 24.56
C ARG A 99 7.02 6.49 23.31
N LYS A 100 8.17 6.15 22.72
CA LYS A 100 8.60 6.74 21.44
C LYS A 100 7.65 6.32 20.32
N GLU A 101 7.27 5.06 20.26
CA GLU A 101 6.30 4.55 19.28
C GLU A 101 4.92 5.21 19.47
N LEU A 102 4.41 5.32 20.69
CA LEU A 102 3.14 6.01 20.93
C LEU A 102 3.20 7.50 20.57
N ALA A 103 4.34 8.16 20.85
CA ALA A 103 4.55 9.54 20.40
C ALA A 103 4.61 9.64 18.86
N LEU A 104 5.26 8.67 18.19
CA LEU A 104 5.27 8.59 16.74
C LEU A 104 3.86 8.39 16.18
N LEU A 105 3.04 7.51 16.78
CA LEU A 105 1.64 7.34 16.39
C LEU A 105 0.84 8.64 16.55
N ALA A 106 1.08 9.42 17.62
CA ALA A 106 0.46 10.73 17.80
C ALA A 106 0.92 11.74 16.75
N ILE A 107 2.22 11.77 16.41
CA ILE A 107 2.75 12.60 15.32
C ILE A 107 2.11 12.23 13.98
N ILE A 108 1.98 10.95 13.68
CA ILE A 108 1.30 10.43 12.48
C ILE A 108 -0.15 10.93 12.43
N ARG A 109 -0.87 10.82 13.54
CA ARG A 109 -2.27 11.31 13.62
C ARG A 109 -2.37 12.82 13.46
N MET A 110 -1.44 13.57 14.05
CA MET A 110 -1.36 15.02 13.91
C MET A 110 -1.09 15.44 12.46
N ALA A 111 -0.18 14.76 11.79
CA ALA A 111 0.20 15.06 10.41
C ALA A 111 -0.98 14.95 9.45
N SER A 112 -1.95 14.07 9.68
CA SER A 112 -3.12 13.88 8.81
C SER A 112 -3.98 15.17 8.67
N SER A 113 -4.06 15.97 9.70
CA SER A 113 -4.81 17.25 9.69
C SER A 113 -3.90 18.47 9.57
N ALA A 114 -2.77 18.49 10.29
CA ALA A 114 -1.87 19.62 10.45
C ALA A 114 -0.39 19.17 10.28
N PRO A 115 0.08 18.91 9.03
CA PRO A 115 1.43 18.39 8.79
C PRO A 115 2.52 19.36 9.24
N GLU A 116 2.32 20.68 9.12
CA GLU A 116 3.27 21.68 9.61
C GLU A 116 3.40 21.66 11.13
N ALA A 117 2.27 21.48 11.85
CA ALA A 117 2.32 21.37 13.30
C ALA A 117 3.01 20.07 13.74
N ALA A 118 2.81 18.96 13.01
CA ALA A 118 3.53 17.72 13.24
C ALA A 118 5.04 17.88 12.97
N ALA A 119 5.43 18.57 11.90
CA ALA A 119 6.83 18.94 11.65
C ALA A 119 7.43 19.74 12.80
N GLY A 120 6.70 20.73 13.32
CA GLY A 120 7.10 21.51 14.49
C GLY A 120 7.31 20.66 15.74
N GLN A 121 6.52 19.62 15.98
CA GLN A 121 6.74 18.67 17.07
C GLN A 121 8.04 17.88 16.92
N ILE A 122 8.34 17.43 15.69
CA ILE A 122 9.58 16.70 15.41
C ILE A 122 10.77 17.61 15.64
N GLU A 123 10.74 18.84 15.10
CA GLU A 123 11.82 19.83 15.25
C GLU A 123 11.96 20.35 16.68
N GLY A 124 10.85 20.47 17.40
CA GLY A 124 10.76 20.99 18.76
C GLY A 124 11.24 20.04 19.86
N GLY A 125 11.77 18.86 19.50
CA GLY A 125 12.40 17.96 20.45
C GLY A 125 12.06 16.49 20.32
N TRP A 126 10.92 16.10 19.73
CA TRP A 126 10.59 14.70 19.53
C TRP A 126 11.56 14.01 18.57
N GLY A 127 12.03 14.68 17.52
CA GLY A 127 13.00 14.12 16.57
C GLY A 127 14.32 13.69 17.20
N ALA A 128 14.76 14.35 18.28
CA ALA A 128 15.95 13.96 19.03
C ALA A 128 15.74 12.71 19.92
N GLN A 129 14.48 12.32 20.16
CA GLN A 129 14.11 11.19 21.00
C GLN A 129 13.81 9.93 20.19
N LEU A 130 13.34 10.10 18.96
CA LEU A 130 13.03 9.02 18.04
C LEU A 130 14.29 8.30 17.57
N SER A 131 14.20 7.00 17.31
CA SER A 131 15.24 6.26 16.59
C SER A 131 15.31 6.72 15.13
N SER A 132 16.38 6.31 14.43
CA SER A 132 16.56 6.73 13.03
C SER A 132 15.42 6.29 12.11
N ASP A 133 14.92 5.07 12.28
CA ASP A 133 13.80 4.54 11.49
C ASP A 133 12.46 5.20 11.86
N GLU A 134 12.20 5.42 13.14
CA GLU A 134 11.04 6.18 13.63
C GLU A 134 11.03 7.60 13.08
N LEU A 135 12.19 8.28 13.09
CA LEU A 135 12.34 9.64 12.56
C LEU A 135 12.15 9.69 11.05
N ASN A 136 12.69 8.72 10.30
CA ASN A 136 12.47 8.61 8.86
C ASN A 136 10.99 8.41 8.55
N TRP A 137 10.29 7.56 9.32
CA TRP A 137 8.85 7.36 9.15
C TRP A 137 8.06 8.63 9.46
N ALA A 138 8.39 9.34 10.56
CA ALA A 138 7.72 10.59 10.93
C ALA A 138 7.83 11.64 9.81
N TRP A 139 9.03 11.88 9.27
CA TRP A 139 9.24 12.81 8.17
C TRP A 139 8.55 12.38 6.89
N ALA A 140 8.53 11.09 6.59
CA ALA A 140 7.86 10.56 5.41
C ALA A 140 6.34 10.77 5.49
N VAL A 141 5.72 10.57 6.66
CA VAL A 141 4.29 10.83 6.84
C VAL A 141 3.95 12.31 6.73
N VAL A 142 4.76 13.19 7.33
CA VAL A 142 4.60 14.64 7.16
C VAL A 142 4.71 15.02 5.68
N GLY A 143 5.73 14.53 4.98
CA GLY A 143 5.91 14.73 3.54
C GLY A 143 4.73 14.24 2.71
N LYS A 144 4.22 13.03 3.00
CA LYS A 144 3.05 12.44 2.35
C LYS A 144 1.80 13.30 2.52
N GLN A 145 1.50 13.72 3.75
CA GLN A 145 0.31 14.53 4.02
C GLN A 145 0.39 15.92 3.37
N THR A 146 1.60 16.49 3.32
CA THR A 146 1.88 17.74 2.61
C THR A 146 1.74 17.57 1.09
N ALA A 147 2.27 16.48 0.54
CA ALA A 147 2.13 16.14 -0.88
C ALA A 147 0.66 15.89 -1.27
N PHE A 148 -0.10 15.20 -0.42
CA PHE A 148 -1.52 14.94 -0.64
C PHE A 148 -2.34 16.25 -0.73
N LYS A 149 -1.93 17.27 0.03
CA LYS A 149 -2.50 18.63 -0.03
C LYS A 149 -1.91 19.49 -1.17
N LEU A 150 -1.07 18.91 -2.02
CA LEU A 150 -0.38 19.59 -3.12
C LEU A 150 0.50 20.78 -2.70
N GLN A 151 0.95 20.81 -1.46
CA GLN A 151 1.82 21.86 -0.94
C GLN A 151 3.26 21.70 -1.44
N PRO A 152 3.97 22.79 -1.77
CA PRO A 152 5.32 22.74 -2.36
C PRO A 152 6.39 22.21 -1.39
N GLU A 153 6.18 22.34 -0.07
CA GLU A 153 7.11 21.93 0.99
C GLU A 153 7.28 20.40 1.10
N ALA A 154 6.43 19.63 0.44
CA ALA A 154 6.43 18.17 0.54
C ALA A 154 7.81 17.56 0.26
N ASN A 155 8.50 18.00 -0.80
CA ASN A 155 9.83 17.49 -1.13
C ASN A 155 10.88 17.86 -0.08
N SER A 156 10.76 19.02 0.56
CA SER A 156 11.66 19.43 1.64
C SER A 156 11.51 18.55 2.88
N TYR A 157 10.29 18.13 3.23
CA TYR A 157 10.07 17.18 4.32
C TYR A 157 10.61 15.79 3.99
N PHE A 158 10.36 15.30 2.77
CA PHE A 158 10.91 14.03 2.33
C PHE A 158 12.44 14.03 2.24
N SER A 159 13.08 15.16 1.97
CA SER A 159 14.56 15.26 1.96
C SER A 159 15.20 15.03 3.33
N LYS A 160 14.42 15.15 4.42
CA LYS A 160 14.85 14.83 5.79
C LYS A 160 14.89 13.33 6.07
N VAL A 161 14.32 12.50 5.22
CA VAL A 161 14.40 11.04 5.29
C VAL A 161 15.81 10.60 4.84
N ARG A 162 16.57 10.02 5.75
CA ARG A 162 17.97 9.64 5.50
C ARG A 162 18.10 8.26 4.85
N ARG A 163 17.20 7.32 5.18
CA ARG A 163 17.23 5.93 4.70
C ARG A 163 15.86 5.51 4.18
N ASP A 164 15.76 5.37 2.87
CA ASP A 164 14.51 5.03 2.19
C ASP A 164 14.01 3.60 2.52
N ALA A 165 14.95 2.68 2.82
CA ALA A 165 14.62 1.30 3.22
C ALA A 165 13.82 1.19 4.55
N ASP A 166 13.71 2.27 5.33
CA ASP A 166 12.87 2.29 6.53
C ASP A 166 11.39 2.49 6.20
N LEU A 167 11.07 2.91 4.97
CA LEU A 167 9.74 3.25 4.51
C LEU A 167 9.06 2.05 3.84
N ASN A 168 7.73 2.10 3.76
CA ASN A 168 6.95 1.21 2.92
C ASN A 168 6.77 1.78 1.51
N ASP A 169 6.30 0.96 0.57
CA ASP A 169 6.13 1.35 -0.82
C ASP A 169 5.13 2.50 -1.01
N ASP A 170 4.09 2.59 -0.18
CA ASP A 170 3.15 3.73 -0.20
C ASP A 170 3.86 5.06 0.13
N LEU A 171 4.66 5.12 1.21
CA LEU A 171 5.42 6.31 1.57
C LEU A 171 6.48 6.65 0.52
N LEU A 172 7.15 5.64 -0.04
CA LEU A 172 8.09 5.81 -1.16
C LEU A 172 7.39 6.35 -2.39
N GLY A 173 6.21 5.82 -2.72
CA GLY A 173 5.40 6.30 -3.85
C GLY A 173 5.00 7.77 -3.71
N TRP A 174 4.68 8.23 -2.51
CA TRP A 174 4.41 9.64 -2.25
C TRP A 174 5.67 10.50 -2.32
N LYS A 175 6.81 9.97 -1.86
CA LYS A 175 8.11 10.63 -2.01
C LYS A 175 8.48 10.81 -3.48
N VAL A 176 8.26 9.79 -4.31
CA VAL A 176 8.44 9.88 -5.77
C VAL A 176 7.56 10.98 -6.36
N ARG A 177 6.26 11.02 -6.03
CA ARG A 177 5.34 12.05 -6.53
C ARG A 177 5.77 13.47 -6.14
N ALA A 178 6.24 13.65 -4.91
CA ALA A 178 6.77 14.94 -4.44
C ALA A 178 8.06 15.33 -5.21
N ALA A 179 8.96 14.37 -5.41
CA ALA A 179 10.20 14.56 -6.15
C ALA A 179 9.96 14.87 -7.64
N LEU A 180 9.01 14.18 -8.29
CA LEU A 180 8.58 14.46 -9.67
C LEU A 180 8.08 15.89 -9.81
N ARG A 181 7.23 16.33 -8.88
CA ARG A 181 6.72 17.70 -8.89
C ARG A 181 7.81 18.75 -8.69
N ALA A 182 8.85 18.42 -7.92
CA ALA A 182 10.00 19.28 -7.69
C ALA A 182 11.08 19.19 -8.78
N GLY A 183 10.97 18.26 -9.73
CA GLY A 183 12.00 18.00 -10.75
C GLY A 183 13.25 17.32 -10.18
N ASP A 184 13.17 16.72 -8.99
CA ASP A 184 14.28 16.03 -8.33
C ASP A 184 14.41 14.58 -8.83
N TRP A 185 14.92 14.43 -10.04
CA TRP A 185 15.09 13.13 -10.72
C TRP A 185 15.97 12.14 -9.94
N LYS A 186 16.93 12.65 -9.17
CA LYS A 186 17.78 11.80 -8.32
C LYS A 186 16.97 11.17 -7.19
N ALA A 187 16.13 11.96 -6.54
CA ALA A 187 15.23 11.45 -5.51
C ALA A 187 14.18 10.49 -6.09
N VAL A 188 13.66 10.77 -7.30
CA VAL A 188 12.75 9.84 -8.01
C VAL A 188 13.41 8.47 -8.16
N ARG A 189 14.59 8.41 -8.79
CA ARG A 189 15.30 7.13 -9.02
C ARG A 189 15.57 6.40 -7.71
N LYS A 190 16.19 7.09 -6.74
CA LYS A 190 16.56 6.50 -5.45
C LYS A 190 15.36 5.92 -4.70
N SER A 191 14.23 6.63 -4.71
CA SER A 191 13.03 6.17 -3.97
C SER A 191 12.35 4.98 -4.64
N ILE A 192 12.32 4.93 -5.98
CA ILE A 192 11.79 3.76 -6.71
C ILE A 192 12.70 2.54 -6.50
N GLU A 193 14.02 2.71 -6.54
CA GLU A 193 14.98 1.63 -6.31
C GLU A 193 14.87 1.04 -4.89
N ALA A 194 14.41 1.81 -3.92
CA ALA A 194 14.17 1.37 -2.55
C ALA A 194 12.84 0.61 -2.36
N MET A 195 11.92 0.67 -3.32
CA MET A 195 10.65 -0.07 -3.26
C MET A 195 10.87 -1.58 -3.34
N GLY A 196 9.94 -2.31 -2.74
CA GLY A 196 9.85 -3.76 -2.85
C GLY A 196 9.34 -4.22 -4.24
N PRO A 197 8.48 -5.24 -4.30
CA PRO A 197 7.96 -5.77 -5.57
C PRO A 197 7.19 -4.74 -6.41
N GLU A 198 6.54 -3.75 -5.78
CA GLU A 198 5.77 -2.70 -6.45
C GLU A 198 6.60 -1.88 -7.44
N ARG A 199 7.93 -1.79 -7.27
CA ARG A 199 8.82 -1.09 -8.23
C ARG A 199 8.70 -1.59 -9.67
N ASN A 200 8.20 -2.82 -9.87
CA ASN A 200 8.01 -3.44 -11.18
C ASN A 200 6.62 -3.16 -11.77
N GLU A 201 5.73 -2.51 -11.05
CA GLU A 201 4.46 -2.05 -11.61
C GLU A 201 4.69 -1.00 -12.69
N SER A 202 3.83 -0.99 -13.70
CA SER A 202 3.97 -0.11 -14.87
C SER A 202 4.21 1.35 -14.53
N THR A 203 3.56 1.86 -13.47
CA THR A 203 3.76 3.23 -12.96
C THR A 203 5.22 3.49 -12.57
N TRP A 204 5.77 2.62 -11.73
CA TRP A 204 7.12 2.87 -11.19
C TRP A 204 8.21 2.49 -12.17
N ALA A 205 8.01 1.44 -12.97
CA ALA A 205 8.92 1.06 -14.05
C ALA A 205 9.07 2.21 -15.07
N TYR A 206 7.95 2.84 -15.47
CA TYR A 206 7.96 4.00 -16.37
C TYR A 206 8.76 5.18 -15.77
N TRP A 207 8.46 5.59 -14.53
CA TRP A 207 9.15 6.72 -13.91
C TRP A 207 10.61 6.42 -13.58
N ARG A 208 10.95 5.16 -13.30
CA ARG A 208 12.34 4.71 -13.16
C ARG A 208 13.09 4.94 -14.48
N ALA A 209 12.56 4.48 -15.59
CA ALA A 209 13.14 4.68 -16.91
C ALA A 209 13.30 6.18 -17.25
N LYS A 210 12.27 6.99 -17.01
CA LYS A 210 12.33 8.45 -17.20
C LYS A 210 13.43 9.10 -16.35
N SER A 211 13.59 8.66 -15.10
CA SER A 211 14.61 9.19 -14.20
C SER A 211 16.04 8.89 -14.63
N MET A 212 16.26 7.74 -15.29
CA MET A 212 17.54 7.37 -15.89
C MET A 212 17.91 8.26 -17.06
N LEU A 213 16.91 8.71 -17.83
CA LEU A 213 17.12 9.57 -18.99
C LEU A 213 17.25 11.05 -18.62
N ALA A 214 16.98 11.43 -17.37
CA ALA A 214 17.07 12.81 -16.93
C ALA A 214 18.53 13.31 -16.88
N GLY A 215 18.78 14.51 -17.32
CA GLY A 215 20.10 15.13 -17.30
C GLY A 215 21.06 14.61 -18.37
N ARG A 216 22.16 13.99 -17.95
CA ARG A 216 23.20 13.44 -18.84
C ARG A 216 23.29 11.91 -18.69
N PRO A 217 22.39 11.14 -19.31
CA PRO A 217 22.38 9.69 -19.16
C PRO A 217 23.61 9.04 -19.79
N SER A 218 24.15 8.00 -19.14
CA SER A 218 25.19 7.13 -19.69
C SER A 218 24.63 6.26 -20.83
N ALA A 219 25.46 5.51 -21.51
CA ALA A 219 25.02 4.53 -22.51
C ALA A 219 24.22 3.39 -21.83
N GLU A 220 24.68 2.96 -20.64
CA GLU A 220 24.00 1.96 -19.82
C GLU A 220 22.63 2.46 -19.37
N ASP A 221 22.52 3.70 -18.86
CA ASP A 221 21.23 4.28 -18.45
C ASP A 221 20.23 4.30 -19.60
N ARG A 222 20.69 4.64 -20.81
CA ARG A 222 19.81 4.63 -22.01
C ARG A 222 19.35 3.22 -22.39
N ALA A 223 20.26 2.25 -22.32
CA ALA A 223 19.94 0.87 -22.64
C ALA A 223 18.95 0.26 -21.60
N GLU A 224 19.20 0.49 -20.32
CA GLU A 224 18.32 0.02 -19.25
C GLU A 224 16.96 0.72 -19.31
N ALA A 225 16.90 2.03 -19.51
CA ALA A 225 15.64 2.76 -19.65
C ALA A 225 14.82 2.26 -20.84
N ARG A 226 15.47 1.99 -21.98
CA ARG A 226 14.81 1.43 -23.16
C ARG A 226 14.22 0.05 -22.86
N GLN A 227 15.00 -0.83 -22.22
CA GLN A 227 14.52 -2.16 -21.84
C GLN A 227 13.32 -2.06 -20.89
N LEU A 228 13.36 -1.16 -19.90
CA LEU A 228 12.22 -0.94 -18.99
C LEU A 228 10.97 -0.47 -19.74
N PHE A 229 11.10 0.41 -20.75
CA PHE A 229 9.96 0.80 -21.57
C PHE A 229 9.44 -0.36 -22.43
N GLU A 230 10.34 -1.16 -23.03
CA GLU A 230 9.96 -2.34 -23.82
C GLU A 230 9.22 -3.38 -22.95
N ASP A 231 9.70 -3.65 -21.72
CA ASP A 231 9.09 -4.57 -20.78
C ASP A 231 7.76 -4.05 -20.20
N THR A 232 7.59 -2.73 -20.14
CA THR A 232 6.39 -2.08 -19.59
C THR A 232 5.33 -1.85 -20.65
N ALA A 233 5.72 -1.73 -21.92
CA ALA A 233 4.85 -1.33 -23.03
C ALA A 233 3.63 -2.27 -23.19
N GLY A 234 2.44 -1.69 -23.28
CA GLY A 234 1.18 -2.41 -23.41
C GLY A 234 -0.01 -1.49 -23.61
N THR A 235 -1.21 -2.05 -23.61
CA THR A 235 -2.46 -1.30 -23.80
C THR A 235 -3.37 -1.33 -22.58
N GLY A 236 -3.01 -2.06 -21.53
CA GLY A 236 -3.84 -2.32 -20.36
C GLY A 236 -3.90 -1.16 -19.35
N SER A 237 -2.85 -0.34 -19.28
CA SER A 237 -2.79 0.77 -18.34
C SER A 237 -2.23 2.05 -18.99
N PHE A 238 -2.42 3.18 -18.29
CA PHE A 238 -1.94 4.48 -18.75
C PHE A 238 -0.41 4.50 -18.94
N TYR A 239 0.36 3.96 -18.00
CA TYR A 239 1.82 3.96 -18.08
C TYR A 239 2.36 2.94 -19.09
N GLU A 240 1.64 1.86 -19.36
CA GLU A 240 1.97 0.96 -20.46
C GLU A 240 1.82 1.64 -21.81
N GLN A 241 0.77 2.43 -21.99
CA GLN A 241 0.56 3.22 -23.21
C GLN A 241 1.62 4.31 -23.38
N LEU A 242 1.99 5.00 -22.30
CA LEU A 242 3.11 5.95 -22.35
C LEU A 242 4.43 5.27 -22.70
N ALA A 243 4.68 4.06 -22.19
CA ALA A 243 5.88 3.30 -22.54
C ALA A 243 5.91 2.90 -24.02
N LEU A 244 4.76 2.55 -24.62
CA LEU A 244 4.64 2.35 -26.08
C LEU A 244 5.11 3.59 -26.86
N GLU A 245 4.66 4.77 -26.46
CA GLU A 245 5.04 6.03 -27.11
C GLU A 245 6.55 6.31 -26.97
N GLU A 246 7.16 6.02 -25.81
CA GLU A 246 8.61 6.22 -25.60
C GLU A 246 9.47 5.32 -26.50
N ILE A 247 8.99 4.14 -26.91
CA ILE A 247 9.67 3.25 -27.86
C ILE A 247 9.26 3.50 -29.33
N GLY A 248 8.49 4.58 -29.59
CA GLY A 248 8.08 4.99 -30.93
C GLY A 248 6.91 4.19 -31.52
N GLN A 249 6.19 3.44 -30.70
CA GLN A 249 4.99 2.72 -31.11
C GLN A 249 3.75 3.58 -30.87
N ARG A 250 2.72 3.38 -31.71
CA ARG A 250 1.43 4.05 -31.52
C ARG A 250 0.50 3.21 -30.63
N VAL A 251 -0.18 3.88 -29.74
CA VAL A 251 -1.30 3.26 -29.01
C VAL A 251 -2.42 3.00 -30.00
N THR A 252 -2.76 1.74 -30.20
CA THR A 252 -3.86 1.32 -31.07
C THR A 252 -4.90 0.62 -30.23
N VAL A 253 -6.18 0.84 -30.56
CA VAL A 253 -7.28 0.07 -29.94
C VAL A 253 -7.13 -1.40 -30.34
N PRO A 254 -7.04 -2.33 -29.38
CA PRO A 254 -6.98 -3.74 -29.70
C PRO A 254 -8.20 -4.16 -30.54
N PRO A 255 -8.08 -5.13 -31.46
CA PRO A 255 -9.23 -5.65 -32.17
C PRO A 255 -10.27 -6.20 -31.19
N ALA A 256 -11.52 -6.03 -31.52
CA ALA A 256 -12.60 -6.60 -30.70
C ALA A 256 -12.39 -8.12 -30.54
N PRO A 257 -12.56 -8.68 -29.34
CA PRO A 257 -12.41 -10.10 -29.12
C PRO A 257 -13.44 -10.87 -29.95
N ALA A 258 -13.09 -12.09 -30.37
CA ALA A 258 -14.05 -12.97 -31.07
C ALA A 258 -15.32 -13.17 -30.21
N PRO A 259 -16.50 -13.23 -30.83
CA PRO A 259 -17.76 -13.46 -30.12
C PRO A 259 -17.68 -14.68 -29.19
N LEU A 260 -18.34 -14.59 -28.04
CA LEU A 260 -18.46 -15.71 -27.12
C LEU A 260 -19.30 -16.84 -27.72
N SER A 261 -18.78 -18.05 -27.67
CA SER A 261 -19.50 -19.25 -28.00
C SER A 261 -20.60 -19.57 -26.97
N ALA A 262 -21.57 -20.38 -27.38
CA ALA A 262 -22.61 -20.86 -26.46
C ALA A 262 -22.04 -21.65 -25.27
N GLN A 263 -20.96 -22.38 -25.51
CA GLN A 263 -20.27 -23.15 -24.46
C GLN A 263 -19.62 -22.23 -23.42
N GLU A 264 -18.90 -21.18 -23.83
CA GLU A 264 -18.28 -20.22 -22.92
C GLU A 264 -19.32 -19.50 -22.05
N LYS A 265 -20.45 -19.09 -22.65
CA LYS A 265 -21.57 -18.50 -21.93
C LYS A 265 -22.21 -19.48 -20.94
N ALA A 266 -22.33 -20.74 -21.31
CA ALA A 266 -22.86 -21.79 -20.43
C ALA A 266 -21.92 -22.07 -19.26
N THR A 267 -20.62 -22.12 -19.51
CA THR A 267 -19.58 -22.30 -18.47
C THR A 267 -19.63 -21.17 -17.44
N ALA A 268 -19.73 -19.90 -17.87
CA ALA A 268 -19.87 -18.78 -16.96
C ALA A 268 -21.14 -18.88 -16.10
N ARG A 269 -22.29 -19.25 -16.69
CA ARG A 269 -23.56 -19.44 -15.98
C ARG A 269 -23.54 -20.59 -14.97
N SER A 270 -22.73 -21.61 -15.21
CA SER A 270 -22.58 -22.76 -14.32
C SER A 270 -21.45 -22.60 -13.28
N ASN A 271 -20.68 -21.52 -13.34
CA ASN A 271 -19.63 -21.25 -12.38
C ASN A 271 -20.25 -21.01 -10.99
N PRO A 272 -19.90 -21.82 -9.96
CA PRO A 272 -20.54 -21.74 -8.66
C PRO A 272 -20.31 -20.40 -7.94
N GLY A 273 -19.13 -19.79 -8.12
CA GLY A 273 -18.78 -18.50 -7.53
C GLY A 273 -19.61 -17.35 -8.13
N LEU A 274 -19.67 -17.28 -9.47
CA LEU A 274 -20.48 -16.27 -10.16
C LEU A 274 -21.96 -16.44 -9.85
N THR A 275 -22.45 -17.69 -9.76
CA THR A 275 -23.85 -17.96 -9.42
C THR A 275 -24.19 -17.51 -8.00
N ARG A 276 -23.32 -17.81 -7.00
CA ARG A 276 -23.50 -17.32 -5.61
C ARG A 276 -23.49 -15.79 -5.54
N ALA A 277 -22.55 -15.17 -6.26
CA ALA A 277 -22.45 -13.71 -6.32
C ALA A 277 -23.72 -13.06 -6.82
N LEU A 278 -24.24 -13.51 -7.96
CA LEU A 278 -25.49 -13.00 -8.54
C LEU A 278 -26.70 -13.28 -7.64
N TYR A 279 -26.75 -14.45 -7.00
CA TYR A 279 -27.80 -14.77 -6.05
C TYR A 279 -27.81 -13.80 -4.86
N ALA A 280 -26.64 -13.52 -4.29
CA ALA A 280 -26.49 -12.56 -3.19
C ALA A 280 -26.93 -11.15 -3.60
N ILE A 281 -26.52 -10.69 -4.79
CA ILE A 281 -26.92 -9.38 -5.34
C ILE A 281 -28.45 -9.30 -5.50
N ASN A 282 -29.05 -10.32 -6.08
CA ASN A 282 -30.52 -10.39 -6.30
C ASN A 282 -31.30 -10.48 -4.99
N ALA A 283 -30.69 -11.03 -3.92
CA ALA A 283 -31.25 -11.06 -2.57
C ALA A 283 -31.08 -9.74 -1.79
N GLY A 284 -30.51 -8.69 -2.42
CA GLY A 284 -30.24 -7.39 -1.78
C GLY A 284 -28.92 -7.29 -1.05
N LEU A 285 -28.10 -8.33 -1.04
CA LEU A 285 -26.77 -8.37 -0.43
C LEU A 285 -25.68 -7.98 -1.45
N ARG A 286 -25.80 -6.77 -2.02
CA ARG A 286 -24.94 -6.32 -3.12
C ARG A 286 -23.46 -6.34 -2.76
N SER A 287 -23.09 -5.80 -1.62
CA SER A 287 -21.68 -5.73 -1.18
C SER A 287 -21.04 -7.12 -1.01
N GLU A 288 -21.81 -8.08 -0.48
CA GLU A 288 -21.38 -9.46 -0.32
C GLU A 288 -21.23 -10.14 -1.68
N GLY A 289 -22.20 -9.91 -2.56
CA GLY A 289 -22.20 -10.46 -3.90
C GLY A 289 -21.04 -9.93 -4.75
N VAL A 290 -20.75 -8.63 -4.70
CA VAL A 290 -19.60 -8.03 -5.41
C VAL A 290 -18.27 -8.60 -4.86
N ARG A 291 -18.14 -8.80 -3.55
CA ARG A 291 -16.95 -9.45 -2.98
C ARG A 291 -16.79 -10.89 -3.45
N GLU A 292 -17.89 -11.66 -3.48
CA GLU A 292 -17.89 -13.04 -3.99
C GLU A 292 -17.54 -13.08 -5.49
N TRP A 293 -18.06 -12.12 -6.28
CA TRP A 293 -17.74 -11.98 -7.69
C TRP A 293 -16.25 -11.74 -7.90
N ASN A 294 -15.67 -10.76 -7.21
CA ASN A 294 -14.26 -10.43 -7.30
C ASN A 294 -13.37 -11.59 -6.86
N TYR A 295 -13.81 -12.35 -5.84
CA TYR A 295 -13.11 -13.56 -5.41
C TYR A 295 -13.19 -14.66 -6.47
N ALA A 296 -14.36 -14.88 -7.06
CA ALA A 296 -14.59 -15.93 -8.06
C ALA A 296 -13.88 -15.66 -9.39
N THR A 297 -13.75 -14.40 -9.79
CA THR A 297 -13.00 -13.98 -10.98
C THR A 297 -11.50 -13.94 -10.74
N ASN A 298 -11.07 -13.78 -9.48
CA ASN A 298 -9.66 -13.78 -9.05
C ASN A 298 -8.78 -12.80 -9.85
N LEU A 299 -9.30 -11.60 -10.11
CA LEU A 299 -8.70 -10.61 -11.02
C LEU A 299 -7.26 -10.21 -10.67
N HIS A 300 -6.81 -10.44 -9.42
CA HIS A 300 -5.55 -9.96 -8.90
C HIS A 300 -4.59 -11.06 -8.44
N GLN A 301 -4.89 -12.33 -8.72
CA GLN A 301 -4.08 -13.47 -8.26
C GLN A 301 -3.71 -14.40 -9.42
N ALA A 302 -2.51 -14.95 -9.38
CA ALA A 302 -2.09 -16.00 -10.31
C ALA A 302 -3.03 -17.22 -10.20
N GLY A 303 -3.53 -17.71 -11.33
CA GLY A 303 -4.48 -18.82 -11.39
C GLY A 303 -5.96 -18.43 -11.38
N GLY A 304 -6.28 -17.14 -11.55
CA GLY A 304 -7.64 -16.67 -11.80
C GLY A 304 -8.21 -17.10 -13.15
N LEU A 305 -9.41 -16.61 -13.47
CA LEU A 305 -10.04 -16.87 -14.77
C LEU A 305 -9.19 -16.32 -15.93
N GLY A 306 -9.11 -17.05 -17.01
CA GLY A 306 -8.48 -16.60 -18.24
C GLY A 306 -9.33 -15.53 -18.97
N ASP A 307 -8.70 -14.84 -19.97
CA ASP A 307 -9.36 -13.72 -20.67
C ASP A 307 -10.74 -14.05 -21.25
N ARG A 308 -10.89 -15.25 -21.82
CA ARG A 308 -12.19 -15.69 -22.39
C ARG A 308 -13.22 -15.96 -21.30
N GLU A 309 -12.82 -16.48 -20.16
CA GLU A 309 -13.68 -16.74 -19.01
C GLU A 309 -14.08 -15.42 -18.34
N LEU A 310 -13.16 -14.46 -18.24
CA LEU A 310 -13.45 -13.11 -17.75
C LEU A 310 -14.40 -12.37 -18.68
N LEU A 311 -14.23 -12.49 -20.00
CA LEU A 311 -15.15 -11.92 -20.97
C LEU A 311 -16.55 -12.53 -20.84
N ALA A 312 -16.66 -13.84 -20.63
CA ALA A 312 -17.93 -14.53 -20.44
C ALA A 312 -18.59 -14.16 -19.10
N ALA A 313 -17.79 -13.97 -18.04
CA ALA A 313 -18.28 -13.46 -16.76
C ALA A 313 -18.82 -12.02 -16.90
N ALA A 314 -18.10 -11.15 -17.61
CA ALA A 314 -18.54 -9.78 -17.88
C ALA A 314 -19.84 -9.75 -18.71
N ASP A 315 -19.97 -10.58 -19.76
CA ASP A 315 -21.22 -10.72 -20.52
C ASP A 315 -22.38 -11.15 -19.62
N LEU A 316 -22.15 -12.10 -18.71
CA LEU A 316 -23.15 -12.55 -17.74
C LEU A 316 -23.55 -11.43 -16.77
N ALA A 317 -22.57 -10.65 -16.24
CA ALA A 317 -22.85 -9.51 -15.38
C ALA A 317 -23.69 -8.45 -16.10
N CYS A 318 -23.32 -8.11 -17.34
CA CYS A 318 -24.07 -7.17 -18.16
C CYS A 318 -25.54 -7.64 -18.40
N GLN A 319 -25.77 -8.92 -18.68
CA GLN A 319 -27.11 -9.49 -18.86
C GLN A 319 -27.95 -9.37 -17.58
N GLN A 320 -27.32 -9.37 -16.41
CA GLN A 320 -27.97 -9.25 -15.11
C GLN A 320 -27.99 -7.80 -14.57
N GLN A 321 -27.55 -6.82 -15.38
CA GLN A 321 -27.46 -5.40 -15.02
C GLN A 321 -26.56 -5.13 -13.78
N VAL A 322 -25.51 -5.91 -13.61
CA VAL A 322 -24.49 -5.73 -12.59
C VAL A 322 -23.29 -5.07 -13.25
N TRP A 323 -23.02 -3.81 -12.90
CA TRP A 323 -22.05 -2.94 -13.59
C TRP A 323 -20.77 -2.66 -12.77
N ASP A 324 -20.69 -3.06 -11.52
CA ASP A 324 -19.62 -2.77 -10.53
C ASP A 324 -18.84 -4.01 -10.06
#